data_be3465af3e0616418188ecf04fee2933
#
_entry.id   be3465af3e0616418188ecf04fee2933
#
_cell.length_a   1.000
_cell.length_b   1.000
_cell.length_c   1.000
_cell.angle_alpha   90.00
_cell.angle_beta   90.00
_cell.angle_gamma   90.00
#
_symmetry.space_group_name_H-M   'P 1'
#
loop_
_entity.id
_entity.type
_entity.pdbx_description
1 polymer ?
#
loop_
_entity_poly.entity_id
_entity_poly.type
_entity_poly.pdbx_seq_one_letter_code
_entity_poly.pdbx_strand_id
1 'polypeptide(L)'
;MSEHHTIQLGVNVDHIATLREARGTTYPDPMQAADIARKAGADGVTVHLREDRRHIQDHDVYSIRGTVNLPMNLEMAATEEMLKIAQTVKPYECCIVPEKRAELTTEGGLNVVGNMLELGDYIGALQEHSIKVSLFIDP
;
A
#
# COMPACT_ATOMS: atom_id res chain seq x y z
N MET A 1 23.35 -26.94 2.34
CA MET A 1 23.43 -25.53 2.84
C MET A 1 22.01 -25.10 3.19
N SER A 2 21.78 -24.78 4.43
CA SER A 2 20.50 -24.19 4.82
C SER A 2 20.43 -22.78 4.23
N GLU A 3 19.49 -22.52 3.33
CA GLU A 3 19.16 -21.17 2.93
C GLU A 3 18.67 -20.45 4.18
N HIS A 4 19.49 -19.56 4.71
CA HIS A 4 19.04 -18.66 5.75
C HIS A 4 18.06 -17.67 5.10
N HIS A 5 16.77 -17.97 5.20
CA HIS A 5 15.75 -16.97 4.87
C HIS A 5 15.87 -15.82 5.85
N THR A 6 16.45 -14.73 5.40
CA THR A 6 16.50 -13.49 6.19
C THR A 6 15.09 -12.91 6.26
N ILE A 7 14.64 -12.61 7.48
CA ILE A 7 13.36 -11.91 7.67
C ILE A 7 13.52 -10.50 7.10
N GLN A 8 12.59 -10.09 6.24
CA GLN A 8 12.56 -8.77 5.64
C GLN A 8 11.69 -7.81 6.46
N LEU A 9 12.09 -6.54 6.52
CA LEU A 9 11.38 -5.48 7.22
C LEU A 9 10.71 -4.55 6.21
N GLY A 10 9.37 -4.57 6.19
CA GLY A 10 8.55 -3.54 5.54
C GLY A 10 8.14 -2.47 6.55
N VAL A 11 8.26 -1.19 6.20
CA VAL A 11 7.89 -0.07 7.05
C VAL A 11 6.68 0.66 6.49
N ASN A 12 5.59 0.74 7.26
CA ASN A 12 4.42 1.53 6.91
C ASN A 12 4.62 2.99 7.33
N VAL A 13 4.37 3.93 6.42
CA VAL A 13 4.54 5.38 6.66
C VAL A 13 3.22 6.17 6.64
N ASP A 14 2.07 5.51 6.67
CA ASP A 14 0.75 6.15 6.61
C ASP A 14 0.55 7.20 7.68
N HIS A 15 0.95 6.92 8.92
CA HIS A 15 0.69 7.83 10.04
C HIS A 15 1.57 9.07 10.03
N ILE A 16 2.63 9.10 9.24
CA ILE A 16 3.35 10.35 8.92
C ILE A 16 2.43 11.30 8.15
N ALA A 17 1.69 10.77 7.17
CA ALA A 17 0.66 11.53 6.47
C ALA A 17 -0.50 11.91 7.38
N THR A 18 -0.93 11.04 8.30
CA THR A 18 -1.95 11.35 9.30
C THR A 18 -1.59 12.60 10.11
N LEU A 19 -0.35 12.71 10.57
CA LEU A 19 0.14 13.88 11.30
C LEU A 19 0.13 15.14 10.42
N ARG A 20 0.57 15.03 9.18
CA ARG A 20 0.54 16.14 8.21
C ARG A 20 -0.87 16.66 8.00
N GLU A 21 -1.82 15.77 7.74
CA GLU A 21 -3.23 16.12 7.50
C GLU A 21 -3.88 16.71 8.76
N ALA A 22 -3.62 16.16 9.94
CA ALA A 22 -4.12 16.69 11.20
C ALA A 22 -3.60 18.12 11.49
N ARG A 23 -2.39 18.42 11.06
CA ARG A 23 -1.78 19.76 11.22
C ARG A 23 -2.22 20.74 10.13
N GLY A 24 -2.74 20.26 9.00
CA GLY A 24 -3.06 21.10 7.84
C GLY A 24 -1.83 21.76 7.20
N THR A 25 -0.69 21.07 7.20
CA THR A 25 0.61 21.56 6.71
C THR A 25 1.15 20.65 5.62
N THR A 26 2.33 20.99 5.07
CA THR A 26 3.04 20.17 4.08
C THR A 26 4.04 19.20 4.72
N TYR A 27 4.12 19.18 6.03
CA TYR A 27 5.03 18.33 6.81
C TYR A 27 4.32 17.74 8.03
N PRO A 28 4.80 16.59 8.57
CA PRO A 28 5.90 15.77 8.06
C PRO A 28 5.55 15.11 6.72
N ASP A 29 6.60 14.76 5.95
CA ASP A 29 6.47 14.22 4.59
C ASP A 29 6.68 12.70 4.58
N PRO A 30 5.70 11.90 4.14
CA PRO A 30 5.82 10.44 4.03
C PRO A 30 6.99 9.98 3.13
N MET A 31 7.32 10.74 2.09
CA MET A 31 8.44 10.42 1.20
C MET A 31 9.77 10.52 1.95
N GLN A 32 9.96 11.56 2.76
CA GLN A 32 11.15 11.69 3.61
C GLN A 32 11.24 10.56 4.64
N ALA A 33 10.11 10.17 5.23
CA ALA A 33 10.06 9.05 6.18
C ALA A 33 10.45 7.72 5.49
N ALA A 34 9.97 7.47 4.29
CA ALA A 34 10.34 6.30 3.49
C ALA A 34 11.85 6.28 3.16
N ASP A 35 12.45 7.43 2.82
CA ASP A 35 13.89 7.52 2.57
C ASP A 35 14.73 7.30 3.86
N ILE A 36 14.24 7.77 5.00
CA ILE A 36 14.86 7.49 6.30
C ILE A 36 14.81 5.99 6.61
N ALA A 37 13.66 5.34 6.40
CA ALA A 37 13.51 3.91 6.58
C ALA A 37 14.47 3.12 5.67
N ARG A 38 14.58 3.51 4.40
CA ARG A 38 15.55 2.94 3.45
C ARG A 38 16.98 3.06 3.95
N LYS A 39 17.40 4.25 4.39
CA LYS A 39 18.74 4.50 4.93
C LYS A 39 19.02 3.70 6.22
N ALA A 40 17.98 3.42 6.99
CA ALA A 40 18.05 2.59 8.19
C ALA A 40 18.09 1.08 7.92
N GLY A 41 17.92 0.66 6.66
CA GLY A 41 18.02 -0.75 6.26
C GLY A 41 16.70 -1.48 6.11
N ALA A 42 15.58 -0.76 5.95
CA ALA A 42 14.31 -1.38 5.60
C ALA A 42 14.38 -2.04 4.22
N ASP A 43 13.66 -3.15 4.05
CA ASP A 43 13.60 -3.92 2.80
C ASP A 43 12.43 -3.50 1.91
N GLY A 44 11.44 -2.81 2.45
CA GLY A 44 10.28 -2.31 1.73
C GLY A 44 9.57 -1.18 2.45
N VAL A 45 8.72 -0.48 1.72
CA VAL A 45 7.83 0.58 2.24
C VAL A 45 6.38 0.24 1.92
N THR A 46 5.50 0.42 2.89
CA THR A 46 4.05 0.24 2.73
C THR A 46 3.35 1.58 2.87
N VAL A 47 2.43 1.83 1.95
CA VAL A 47 1.50 2.97 1.98
C VAL A 47 0.10 2.51 1.63
N HIS A 48 -0.90 3.04 2.32
CA HIS A 48 -2.30 2.78 2.06
C HIS A 48 -2.97 4.02 1.44
N LEU A 49 -3.27 3.95 0.15
CA LEU A 49 -4.06 4.96 -0.53
C LEU A 49 -5.54 4.63 -0.37
N ARG A 50 -6.18 5.20 0.65
CA ARG A 50 -7.60 5.01 0.88
C ARG A 50 -8.43 5.78 -0.14
N GLU A 51 -9.63 5.29 -0.46
CA GLU A 51 -10.58 5.97 -1.35
C GLU A 51 -10.92 7.39 -0.85
N ASP A 52 -11.01 7.56 0.48
CA ASP A 52 -11.34 8.85 1.10
C ASP A 52 -10.15 9.79 1.28
N ARG A 53 -8.94 9.34 0.93
CA ARG A 53 -7.70 10.16 1.03
C ARG A 53 -7.50 10.82 2.40
N ARG A 54 -7.85 10.12 3.50
CA ARG A 54 -7.76 10.71 4.86
C ARG A 54 -6.33 10.97 5.34
N HIS A 55 -5.33 10.32 4.73
CA HIS A 55 -3.91 10.48 5.10
C HIS A 55 -3.00 10.50 3.86
N ILE A 56 -2.59 9.37 3.33
CA ILE A 56 -1.79 9.30 2.09
C ILE A 56 -2.61 9.90 0.94
N GLN A 57 -1.95 10.76 0.16
CA GLN A 57 -2.49 11.39 -1.03
C GLN A 57 -1.88 10.76 -2.28
N ASP A 58 -2.50 10.94 -3.43
CA ASP A 58 -2.02 10.40 -4.71
C ASP A 58 -0.56 10.83 -4.97
N HIS A 59 -0.22 12.10 -4.74
CA HIS A 59 1.14 12.59 -4.94
C HIS A 59 2.18 11.92 -4.04
N ASP A 60 1.82 11.48 -2.83
CA ASP A 60 2.72 10.74 -1.94
C ASP A 60 3.14 9.42 -2.58
N VAL A 61 2.16 8.68 -3.13
CA VAL A 61 2.39 7.38 -3.77
C VAL A 61 3.35 7.54 -4.96
N TYR A 62 3.09 8.52 -5.84
CA TYR A 62 3.97 8.79 -6.98
C TYR A 62 5.35 9.27 -6.55
N SER A 63 5.46 10.14 -5.54
CA SER A 63 6.74 10.65 -5.04
C SER A 63 7.59 9.54 -4.42
N ILE A 64 7.01 8.71 -3.56
CA ILE A 64 7.72 7.59 -2.93
C ILE A 64 8.18 6.61 -4.01
N ARG A 65 7.27 6.21 -4.93
CA ARG A 65 7.60 5.26 -5.99
C ARG A 65 8.69 5.76 -6.93
N GLY A 66 8.68 7.06 -7.25
CA GLY A 66 9.64 7.67 -8.19
C GLY A 66 10.98 8.06 -7.56
N THR A 67 11.05 8.24 -6.24
CA THR A 67 12.21 8.82 -5.58
C THR A 67 12.91 7.85 -4.64
N VAL A 68 12.14 7.03 -3.92
CA VAL A 68 12.71 6.13 -2.91
C VAL A 68 12.99 4.76 -3.52
N ASN A 69 14.25 4.36 -3.52
CA ASN A 69 14.65 3.05 -4.05
C ASN A 69 14.40 1.94 -3.01
N LEU A 70 13.12 1.64 -2.80
CA LEU A 70 12.61 0.52 -2.03
C LEU A 70 11.44 -0.15 -2.76
N PRO A 71 11.27 -1.46 -2.68
CA PRO A 71 10.03 -2.11 -3.07
C PRO A 71 8.84 -1.47 -2.34
N MET A 72 7.83 -1.06 -3.10
CA MET A 72 6.59 -0.49 -2.54
C MET A 72 5.51 -1.55 -2.46
N ASN A 73 4.89 -1.67 -1.31
CA ASN A 73 3.60 -2.33 -1.11
C ASN A 73 2.51 -1.26 -1.06
N LEU A 74 1.59 -1.28 -2.02
CA LEU A 74 0.44 -0.37 -2.07
C LEU A 74 -0.78 -1.08 -1.52
N GLU A 75 -1.24 -0.67 -0.33
CA GLU A 75 -2.53 -1.11 0.20
C GLU A 75 -3.65 -0.29 -0.44
N MET A 76 -4.71 -0.97 -0.89
CA MET A 76 -5.81 -0.32 -1.58
C MET A 76 -7.08 -1.18 -1.56
N ALA A 77 -8.24 -0.53 -1.71
CA ALA A 77 -9.51 -1.22 -1.97
C ALA A 77 -9.57 -1.76 -3.40
N ALA A 78 -10.34 -2.81 -3.62
CA ALA A 78 -10.56 -3.39 -4.95
C ALA A 78 -11.55 -2.55 -5.77
N THR A 79 -11.14 -1.37 -6.21
CA THR A 79 -11.95 -0.48 -7.05
C THR A 79 -11.29 -0.25 -8.41
N GLU A 80 -12.08 0.16 -9.39
CA GLU A 80 -11.56 0.49 -10.72
C GLU A 80 -10.58 1.67 -10.68
N GLU A 81 -10.84 2.67 -9.83
CA GLU A 81 -9.93 3.80 -9.63
C GLU A 81 -8.56 3.33 -9.15
N MET A 82 -8.54 2.50 -8.10
CA MET A 82 -7.29 1.99 -7.53
C MET A 82 -6.55 1.06 -8.49
N LEU A 83 -7.26 0.27 -9.29
CA LEU A 83 -6.65 -0.55 -10.33
C LEU A 83 -5.88 0.32 -11.32
N LYS A 84 -6.48 1.40 -11.82
CA LYS A 84 -5.84 2.34 -12.76
C LYS A 84 -4.60 3.02 -12.14
N ILE A 85 -4.69 3.41 -10.87
CA ILE A 85 -3.55 4.00 -10.15
C ILE A 85 -2.43 2.97 -10.03
N ALA A 86 -2.73 1.75 -9.58
CA ALA A 86 -1.72 0.70 -9.44
C ALA A 86 -1.06 0.34 -10.78
N GLN A 87 -1.82 0.25 -11.86
CA GLN A 87 -1.29 0.00 -13.20
C GLN A 87 -0.36 1.11 -13.69
N THR A 88 -0.59 2.35 -13.27
CA THR A 88 0.25 3.52 -13.60
C THR A 88 1.49 3.57 -12.73
N VAL A 89 1.34 3.42 -11.41
CA VAL A 89 2.43 3.49 -10.42
C VAL A 89 3.36 2.28 -10.53
N LYS A 90 2.79 1.11 -10.83
CA LYS A 90 3.48 -0.18 -10.87
C LYS A 90 4.29 -0.44 -9.59
N PRO A 91 3.62 -0.54 -8.45
CA PRO A 91 4.28 -0.92 -7.21
C PRO A 91 4.83 -2.34 -7.32
N TYR A 92 5.73 -2.71 -6.42
CA TYR A 92 6.24 -4.08 -6.36
C TYR A 92 5.14 -5.08 -6.01
N GLU A 93 4.27 -4.69 -5.08
CA GLU A 93 3.08 -5.46 -4.73
C GLU A 93 1.91 -4.55 -4.34
N CYS A 94 0.71 -5.10 -4.42
CA CYS A 94 -0.50 -4.53 -3.87
C CYS A 94 -1.08 -5.46 -2.80
N CYS A 95 -1.53 -4.89 -1.69
CA CYS A 95 -2.36 -5.60 -0.73
C CYS A 95 -3.80 -5.09 -0.86
N ILE A 96 -4.71 -6.00 -1.21
CA ILE A 96 -6.14 -5.64 -1.30
C ILE A 96 -6.73 -5.69 0.10
N VAL A 97 -7.29 -4.57 0.53
CA VAL A 97 -7.87 -4.40 1.86
C VAL A 97 -9.35 -4.01 1.78
N PRO A 98 -10.19 -4.44 2.72
CA PRO A 98 -11.54 -3.90 2.82
C PRO A 98 -11.47 -2.49 3.40
N GLU A 99 -12.28 -1.57 2.88
CA GLU A 99 -12.39 -0.21 3.41
C GLU A 99 -13.83 0.11 3.78
N LYS A 100 -14.00 0.59 5.02
CA LYS A 100 -15.27 1.16 5.50
C LYS A 100 -15.01 2.58 5.96
N ARG A 101 -15.76 3.54 5.41
CA ARG A 101 -15.57 4.97 5.68
C ARG A 101 -15.75 5.36 7.14
N ALA A 102 -16.62 4.64 7.87
CA ALA A 102 -16.92 4.91 9.26
C ALA A 102 -15.85 4.38 10.24
N GLU A 103 -14.93 3.53 9.80
CA GLU A 103 -13.88 2.94 10.63
C GLU A 103 -12.62 3.82 10.62
N LEU A 104 -11.99 3.96 11.80
CA LEU A 104 -10.71 4.67 11.93
C LEU A 104 -9.56 3.87 11.34
N THR A 105 -9.62 2.54 11.49
CA THR A 105 -8.66 1.58 10.96
C THR A 105 -9.39 0.49 10.18
N THR A 106 -8.66 -0.29 9.36
CA THR A 106 -9.22 -1.49 8.73
C THR A 106 -9.45 -2.56 9.78
N GLU A 107 -10.71 -2.95 9.96
CA GLU A 107 -11.11 -4.02 10.88
C GLU A 107 -11.78 -5.14 10.07
N GLY A 108 -11.37 -6.39 10.38
CA GLY A 108 -11.83 -7.57 9.64
C GLY A 108 -11.21 -7.70 8.25
N GLY A 109 -11.13 -8.93 7.78
CA GLY A 109 -10.56 -9.25 6.47
C GLY A 109 -11.55 -9.17 5.33
N LEU A 110 -11.04 -9.30 4.12
CA LEU A 110 -11.84 -9.41 2.89
C LEU A 110 -12.70 -10.67 2.92
N ASN A 111 -13.95 -10.55 2.47
CA ASN A 111 -14.79 -11.69 2.16
C ASN A 111 -14.38 -12.30 0.80
N VAL A 112 -13.30 -13.08 0.82
CA VAL A 112 -12.74 -13.68 -0.41
C VAL A 112 -13.70 -14.68 -1.02
N VAL A 113 -14.30 -15.54 -0.20
CA VAL A 113 -15.22 -16.58 -0.68
C VAL A 113 -16.44 -15.98 -1.39
N GLY A 114 -17.01 -14.92 -0.83
CA GLY A 114 -18.17 -14.24 -1.39
C GLY A 114 -17.89 -13.42 -2.66
N ASN A 115 -16.62 -13.09 -2.93
CA ASN A 115 -16.21 -12.23 -4.05
C ASN A 115 -15.14 -12.89 -4.94
N MET A 116 -15.07 -14.21 -4.95
CA MET A 116 -13.97 -14.96 -5.57
C MET A 116 -13.75 -14.63 -7.05
N LEU A 117 -14.81 -14.53 -7.84
CA LEU A 117 -14.71 -14.25 -9.27
C LEU A 117 -14.23 -12.82 -9.54
N GLU A 118 -14.83 -11.83 -8.88
CA GLU A 118 -14.47 -10.42 -9.06
C GLU A 118 -13.04 -10.15 -8.58
N LEU A 119 -12.65 -10.71 -7.44
CA LEU A 119 -11.27 -10.62 -6.94
C LEU A 119 -10.29 -11.34 -7.87
N GLY A 120 -10.67 -12.49 -8.44
CA GLY A 120 -9.84 -13.22 -9.39
C GLY A 120 -9.51 -12.39 -10.63
N ASP A 121 -10.53 -11.76 -11.23
CA ASP A 121 -10.38 -10.87 -12.39
C ASP A 121 -9.53 -9.64 -12.04
N TYR A 122 -9.79 -9.04 -10.88
CA TYR A 122 -9.04 -7.88 -10.39
C TYR A 122 -7.55 -8.20 -10.16
N ILE A 123 -7.27 -9.33 -9.50
CA ILE A 123 -5.90 -9.82 -9.28
C ILE A 123 -5.21 -10.10 -10.61
N GLY A 124 -5.90 -10.75 -11.56
CA GLY A 124 -5.38 -11.01 -12.89
C GLY A 124 -4.93 -9.74 -13.59
N ALA A 125 -5.76 -8.68 -13.55
CA ALA A 125 -5.44 -7.38 -14.15
C ALA A 125 -4.21 -6.70 -13.52
N LEU A 126 -3.96 -6.90 -12.22
CA LEU A 126 -2.74 -6.41 -11.57
C LEU A 126 -1.51 -7.23 -11.97
N GLN A 127 -1.65 -8.56 -12.01
CA GLN A 127 -0.56 -9.48 -12.35
C GLN A 127 -0.09 -9.33 -13.80
N GLU A 128 -0.97 -8.94 -14.73
CA GLU A 128 -0.58 -8.58 -16.11
C GLU A 128 0.42 -7.43 -16.18
N HIS A 129 0.47 -6.58 -15.14
CA HIS A 129 1.44 -5.50 -15.00
C HIS A 129 2.63 -5.88 -14.10
N SER A 130 2.85 -7.18 -13.86
CA SER A 130 3.92 -7.71 -13.01
C SER A 130 3.85 -7.24 -11.55
N ILE A 131 2.65 -6.93 -11.06
CA ILE A 131 2.40 -6.54 -9.68
C ILE A 131 2.07 -7.79 -8.87
N LYS A 132 2.80 -8.07 -7.79
CA LYS A 132 2.42 -9.11 -6.84
C LYS A 132 1.18 -8.69 -6.07
N VAL A 133 0.35 -9.64 -5.69
CA VAL A 133 -0.89 -9.36 -4.96
C VAL A 133 -0.97 -10.19 -3.70
N SER A 134 -1.29 -9.54 -2.59
CA SER A 134 -1.70 -10.14 -1.33
C SER A 134 -3.10 -9.66 -0.94
N LEU A 135 -3.75 -10.41 -0.05
CA LEU A 135 -5.09 -10.12 0.42
C LEU A 135 -5.07 -9.96 1.94
N PHE A 136 -5.73 -8.93 2.43
CA PHE A 136 -5.93 -8.72 3.86
C PHE A 136 -7.10 -9.59 4.32
N ILE A 137 -6.81 -10.67 5.03
CA ILE A 137 -7.80 -11.68 5.45
C ILE A 137 -7.75 -11.89 6.96
N ASP A 138 -8.86 -12.37 7.49
CA ASP A 138 -8.89 -12.90 8.87
C ASP A 138 -8.23 -14.28 8.91
N PRO A 139 -7.66 -14.68 10.08
CA PRO A 139 -7.04 -15.98 10.26
C PRO A 139 -8.06 -17.13 10.25
#